data_86ebb6dde1489b2a21bea00e43ee2d16
#
_entry.id   86ebb6dde1489b2a21bea00e43ee2d16
#
_cell.length_a   1.000
_cell.length_b   1.000
_cell.length_c   1.000
_cell.angle_alpha   90.00
_cell.angle_beta   90.00
_cell.angle_gamma   90.00
#
_symmetry.space_group_name_H-M   'P 1'
#
loop_
_entity.id
_entity.type
_entity.pdbx_description
1 polymer ?
#
loop_
_entity_poly.entity_id
_entity_poly.type
_entity_poly.pdbx_seq_one_letter_code
_entity_poly.pdbx_strand_id
1 'polypeptide(L)'
;LAGGLDAVLDQVPPDQLAGVVLLSDGRHNRPGSVEDVSRRFGILDAPIAVIPSGSDVPPKDAAIISVRSPDSVYLGDRIRVGALLKFDGYRGKKAKLQLFAGDKELESKEISIPQDNYREEVKFRHAPEEGGVGEYRVVLSGLEEETFDNNNAWEFQTVVSDARTNVLLIDRHPRWEFRYLRNLF
;
A
#
# COMPACT_ATOMS: atom_id res chain seq x y z
N LEU A 1 10.58 -18.87 -8.85
CA LEU A 1 10.97 -20.28 -9.02
C LEU A 1 11.45 -20.55 -10.43
N ALA A 2 10.61 -20.46 -11.47
CA ALA A 2 10.98 -20.80 -12.84
C ALA A 2 12.29 -20.12 -13.31
N GLY A 3 12.43 -18.80 -13.11
CA GLY A 3 13.64 -18.09 -13.52
C GLY A 3 14.93 -18.52 -12.82
N GLY A 4 14.85 -19.04 -11.59
CA GLY A 4 16.02 -19.63 -10.91
C GLY A 4 16.43 -20.97 -11.51
N LEU A 5 15.44 -21.81 -11.84
CA LEU A 5 15.67 -23.09 -12.50
C LEU A 5 16.18 -22.90 -13.94
N ASP A 6 15.62 -21.95 -14.69
CA ASP A 6 16.13 -21.60 -16.04
C ASP A 6 17.58 -21.14 -15.99
N ALA A 7 17.95 -20.32 -15.02
CA ALA A 7 19.33 -19.85 -14.88
C ALA A 7 20.33 -21.02 -14.63
N VAL A 8 19.90 -22.08 -13.96
CA VAL A 8 20.73 -23.29 -13.79
C VAL A 8 20.95 -23.98 -15.14
N LEU A 9 19.91 -24.11 -15.96
CA LEU A 9 20.02 -24.71 -17.31
C LEU A 9 20.89 -23.89 -18.27
N ASP A 10 20.94 -22.57 -18.06
CA ASP A 10 21.76 -21.67 -18.86
C ASP A 10 23.24 -21.66 -18.44
N GLN A 11 23.52 -21.93 -17.17
CA GLN A 11 24.86 -21.80 -16.58
C GLN A 11 25.60 -23.14 -16.41
N VAL A 12 24.87 -24.24 -16.27
CA VAL A 12 25.46 -25.56 -16.02
C VAL A 12 25.29 -26.43 -17.26
N PRO A 13 26.39 -26.93 -17.85
CA PRO A 13 26.31 -27.87 -18.97
C PRO A 13 25.51 -29.14 -18.60
N PRO A 14 24.68 -29.66 -19.51
CA PRO A 14 23.84 -30.82 -19.25
C PRO A 14 24.57 -32.07 -18.74
N ASP A 15 25.79 -32.29 -19.21
CA ASP A 15 26.65 -33.41 -18.80
C ASP A 15 27.25 -33.27 -17.40
N GLN A 16 27.16 -32.08 -16.81
CA GLN A 16 27.63 -31.79 -15.46
C GLN A 16 26.44 -31.62 -14.45
N LEU A 17 25.19 -31.66 -14.95
CA LEU A 17 24.01 -31.44 -14.16
C LEU A 17 23.48 -32.78 -13.60
N ALA A 18 23.89 -33.16 -12.41
CA ALA A 18 23.43 -34.37 -11.74
C ALA A 18 22.07 -34.23 -11.05
N GLY A 19 21.64 -33.00 -10.78
CA GLY A 19 20.38 -32.68 -10.12
C GLY A 19 20.40 -31.29 -9.48
N VAL A 20 19.27 -30.83 -8.97
CA VAL A 20 19.12 -29.52 -8.32
C VAL A 20 18.45 -29.67 -6.96
N VAL A 21 18.96 -28.97 -5.97
CA VAL A 21 18.28 -28.79 -4.67
C VAL A 21 17.72 -27.37 -4.64
N LEU A 22 16.38 -27.28 -4.58
CA LEU A 22 15.65 -26.03 -4.55
C LEU A 22 15.17 -25.73 -3.12
N LEU A 23 15.71 -24.68 -2.48
CA LEU A 23 15.17 -24.14 -1.23
C LEU A 23 14.17 -23.04 -1.59
N SER A 24 12.92 -23.19 -1.19
CA SER A 24 11.87 -22.27 -1.59
C SER A 24 10.68 -22.28 -0.63
N ASP A 25 10.04 -21.11 -0.49
CA ASP A 25 8.76 -20.94 0.18
C ASP A 25 7.55 -21.29 -0.71
N GLY A 26 7.76 -21.80 -1.91
CA GLY A 26 6.72 -22.12 -2.89
C GLY A 26 6.15 -20.92 -3.65
N ARG A 27 6.54 -19.70 -3.33
CA ARG A 27 6.00 -18.49 -3.98
C ARG A 27 6.69 -18.24 -5.33
N HIS A 28 5.85 -17.92 -6.32
CA HIS A 28 6.29 -17.63 -7.67
C HIS A 28 6.12 -16.12 -7.99
N ASN A 29 7.22 -15.37 -8.03
CA ASN A 29 7.22 -13.88 -8.07
C ASN A 29 7.48 -13.32 -9.48
N ARG A 30 7.66 -14.16 -10.49
CA ARG A 30 7.97 -13.74 -11.87
C ARG A 30 7.15 -14.55 -12.87
N PRO A 31 6.82 -13.98 -14.04
CA PRO A 31 6.16 -14.74 -15.10
C PRO A 31 7.04 -15.90 -15.55
N GLY A 32 6.44 -17.03 -15.92
CA GLY A 32 7.08 -18.25 -16.36
C GLY A 32 6.35 -19.47 -15.85
N SER A 33 6.39 -20.58 -16.58
CA SER A 33 5.80 -21.85 -16.17
C SER A 33 6.82 -22.70 -15.44
N VAL A 34 6.57 -23.00 -14.19
CA VAL A 34 7.39 -23.93 -13.39
C VAL A 34 7.31 -25.34 -13.98
N GLU A 35 6.15 -25.73 -14.52
CA GLU A 35 5.95 -27.03 -15.13
C GLU A 35 6.79 -27.22 -16.38
N ASP A 36 6.90 -26.19 -17.25
CA ASP A 36 7.69 -26.29 -18.48
C ASP A 36 9.18 -26.39 -18.17
N VAL A 37 9.66 -25.62 -17.19
CA VAL A 37 11.06 -25.71 -16.76
C VAL A 37 11.35 -27.05 -16.10
N SER A 38 10.47 -27.54 -15.21
CA SER A 38 10.64 -28.86 -14.56
C SER A 38 10.67 -29.99 -15.59
N ARG A 39 9.87 -29.89 -16.64
CA ARG A 39 9.86 -30.88 -17.73
C ARG A 39 11.20 -30.93 -18.50
N ARG A 40 11.86 -29.78 -18.65
CA ARG A 40 13.22 -29.72 -19.25
C ARG A 40 14.26 -30.44 -18.39
N PHE A 41 14.20 -30.32 -17.06
CA PHE A 41 15.05 -31.09 -16.14
C PHE A 41 14.77 -32.60 -16.23
N GLY A 42 13.50 -32.99 -16.39
CA GLY A 42 13.12 -34.39 -16.61
C GLY A 42 13.70 -34.96 -17.90
N ILE A 43 13.78 -34.20 -18.99
CA ILE A 43 14.42 -34.63 -20.26
C ILE A 43 15.91 -34.85 -20.06
N LEU A 44 16.57 -34.10 -19.17
CA LEU A 44 17.99 -34.21 -18.87
C LEU A 44 18.30 -35.27 -17.80
N ASP A 45 17.31 -36.00 -17.33
CA ASP A 45 17.41 -36.94 -16.21
C ASP A 45 18.03 -36.32 -14.93
N ALA A 46 17.80 -35.01 -14.75
CA ALA A 46 18.30 -34.23 -13.62
C ALA A 46 17.18 -33.99 -12.60
N PRO A 47 17.13 -34.74 -11.48
CA PRO A 47 16.07 -34.62 -10.50
C PRO A 47 16.11 -33.25 -9.78
N ILE A 48 14.92 -32.72 -9.46
CA ILE A 48 14.76 -31.54 -8.62
C ILE A 48 14.27 -31.97 -7.25
N ALA A 49 15.12 -31.83 -6.22
CA ALA A 49 14.73 -32.02 -4.83
C ALA A 49 14.31 -30.69 -4.23
N VAL A 50 13.10 -30.61 -3.71
CA VAL A 50 12.58 -29.38 -3.10
C VAL A 50 12.65 -29.49 -1.58
N ILE A 51 13.33 -28.53 -0.94
CA ILE A 51 13.33 -28.33 0.49
C ILE A 51 12.41 -27.15 0.77
N PRO A 52 11.18 -27.37 1.29
CA PRO A 52 10.29 -26.27 1.62
C PRO A 52 10.88 -25.45 2.77
N SER A 53 10.89 -24.14 2.60
CA SER A 53 11.28 -23.17 3.62
C SER A 53 10.11 -22.25 3.90
N GLY A 54 9.81 -22.01 5.17
CA GLY A 54 8.69 -21.14 5.59
C GLY A 54 7.79 -21.83 6.60
N SER A 55 6.73 -21.14 6.98
CA SER A 55 5.70 -21.63 7.88
C SER A 55 4.39 -21.81 7.14
N ASP A 56 3.68 -22.91 7.39
CA ASP A 56 2.30 -23.10 6.92
C ASP A 56 1.31 -22.14 7.60
N VAL A 57 1.72 -21.57 8.74
CA VAL A 57 0.95 -20.54 9.43
C VAL A 57 1.50 -19.19 9.01
N PRO A 58 0.69 -18.33 8.36
CA PRO A 58 1.10 -16.97 8.05
C PRO A 58 1.54 -16.24 9.32
N PRO A 59 2.60 -15.41 9.27
CA PRO A 59 2.97 -14.58 10.40
C PRO A 59 1.83 -13.63 10.73
N LYS A 60 1.65 -13.32 12.03
CA LYS A 60 0.75 -12.25 12.43
C LYS A 60 1.33 -10.94 11.93
N ASP A 61 0.58 -10.24 11.10
CA ASP A 61 1.02 -9.01 10.46
C ASP A 61 -0.17 -8.07 10.22
N ALA A 62 -0.07 -6.86 10.73
CA ALA A 62 -0.98 -5.78 10.44
C ALA A 62 -0.20 -4.67 9.75
N ALA A 63 -0.66 -4.21 8.61
CA ALA A 63 0.09 -3.30 7.77
C ALA A 63 -0.76 -2.20 7.15
N ILE A 64 -0.15 -1.05 6.95
CA ILE A 64 -0.64 -0.02 6.05
C ILE A 64 -0.05 -0.31 4.67
N ILE A 65 -0.88 -0.82 3.74
CA ILE A 65 -0.45 -1.19 2.39
C ILE A 65 -0.19 0.04 1.53
N SER A 66 -1.08 1.03 1.64
CA SER A 66 -0.98 2.29 0.90
C SER A 66 -1.78 3.39 1.57
N VAL A 67 -1.32 4.63 1.39
CA VAL A 67 -2.07 5.83 1.75
C VAL A 67 -2.27 6.65 0.50
N ARG A 68 -3.50 7.14 0.31
CA ARG A 68 -3.89 8.05 -0.77
C ARG A 68 -4.30 9.38 -0.16
N SER A 69 -3.62 10.43 -0.55
CA SER A 69 -3.91 11.81 -0.18
C SER A 69 -3.73 12.72 -1.40
N PRO A 70 -4.38 13.88 -1.47
CA PRO A 70 -4.06 14.87 -2.50
C PRO A 70 -2.69 15.49 -2.25
N ASP A 71 -1.91 15.72 -3.31
CA ASP A 71 -0.62 16.41 -3.25
C ASP A 71 -0.78 17.87 -2.83
N SER A 72 -1.91 18.50 -3.20
CA SER A 72 -2.23 19.87 -2.84
C SER A 72 -3.72 20.10 -2.62
N VAL A 73 -4.04 21.05 -1.72
CA VAL A 73 -5.40 21.55 -1.44
C VAL A 73 -5.36 23.05 -1.20
N TYR A 74 -6.51 23.69 -1.30
CA TYR A 74 -6.63 25.10 -0.87
C TYR A 74 -6.94 25.20 0.62
N LEU A 75 -6.49 26.28 1.23
CA LEU A 75 -6.81 26.60 2.62
C LEU A 75 -8.33 26.72 2.78
N GLY A 76 -8.89 25.96 3.74
CA GLY A 76 -10.33 25.82 3.96
C GLY A 76 -10.96 24.60 3.28
N ASP A 77 -10.28 23.96 2.34
CA ASP A 77 -10.70 22.67 1.78
C ASP A 77 -10.40 21.51 2.72
N ARG A 78 -11.08 20.38 2.50
CA ARG A 78 -10.88 19.17 3.29
C ARG A 78 -9.95 18.21 2.57
N ILE A 79 -8.83 17.90 3.19
CA ILE A 79 -7.97 16.77 2.81
C ILE A 79 -8.73 15.47 3.07
N ARG A 80 -8.77 14.60 2.06
CA ARG A 80 -9.30 13.24 2.18
C ARG A 80 -8.14 12.27 2.14
N VAL A 81 -7.92 11.57 3.24
CA VAL A 81 -6.85 10.58 3.36
C VAL A 81 -7.50 9.20 3.38
N GLY A 82 -7.14 8.33 2.44
CA GLY A 82 -7.57 6.94 2.39
C GLY A 82 -6.41 6.01 2.68
N ALA A 83 -6.51 5.21 3.74
CA ALA A 83 -5.51 4.22 4.10
C ALA A 83 -6.05 2.81 3.81
N LEU A 84 -5.34 2.03 3.01
CA LEU A 84 -5.62 0.62 2.78
C LEU A 84 -4.81 -0.22 3.77
N LEU A 85 -5.52 -1.00 4.57
CA LEU A 85 -4.97 -1.80 5.64
C LEU A 85 -5.06 -3.29 5.31
N LYS A 86 -4.15 -4.06 5.92
CA LYS A 86 -4.09 -5.51 5.87
C LYS A 86 -3.95 -6.06 7.28
N PHE A 87 -4.66 -7.15 7.57
CA PHE A 87 -4.59 -7.85 8.84
C PHE A 87 -4.53 -9.35 8.59
N ASP A 88 -3.44 -9.99 8.98
CA ASP A 88 -3.25 -11.43 8.90
C ASP A 88 -3.05 -11.99 10.32
N GLY A 89 -3.81 -13.03 10.70
CA GLY A 89 -3.71 -13.69 12.02
C GLY A 89 -4.33 -12.94 13.20
N TYR A 90 -5.18 -11.91 12.94
CA TYR A 90 -5.80 -11.07 13.98
C TYR A 90 -7.33 -11.15 14.03
N ARG A 91 -7.92 -12.24 13.55
CA ARG A 91 -9.37 -12.46 13.60
C ARG A 91 -9.94 -12.21 15.00
N GLY A 92 -11.01 -11.42 15.09
CA GLY A 92 -11.72 -11.09 16.34
C GLY A 92 -11.03 -10.05 17.22
N LYS A 93 -9.87 -9.51 16.80
CA LYS A 93 -9.17 -8.43 17.48
C LYS A 93 -9.65 -7.07 16.97
N LYS A 94 -9.23 -6.01 17.68
CA LYS A 94 -9.47 -4.63 17.33
C LYS A 94 -8.14 -3.92 17.17
N ALA A 95 -8.05 -3.09 16.16
CA ALA A 95 -6.91 -2.21 15.90
C ALA A 95 -7.36 -0.75 15.97
N LYS A 96 -6.42 0.17 16.20
CA LYS A 96 -6.66 1.62 16.18
C LYS A 96 -5.84 2.24 15.07
N LEU A 97 -6.48 2.95 14.15
CA LEU A 97 -5.84 3.75 13.13
C LEU A 97 -5.94 5.22 13.49
N GLN A 98 -4.83 5.93 13.49
CA GLN A 98 -4.73 7.32 13.91
C GLN A 98 -4.12 8.16 12.79
N LEU A 99 -4.66 9.36 12.58
CA LEU A 99 -4.09 10.38 11.69
C LEU A 99 -3.50 11.50 12.53
N PHE A 100 -2.26 11.85 12.26
CA PHE A 100 -1.53 12.94 12.91
C PHE A 100 -1.17 14.04 11.90
N ALA A 101 -1.12 15.29 12.38
CA ALA A 101 -0.40 16.39 11.75
C ALA A 101 0.74 16.81 12.66
N GLY A 102 1.99 16.59 12.25
CA GLY A 102 3.13 16.64 13.15
C GLY A 102 2.91 15.70 14.36
N ASP A 103 2.94 16.28 15.57
CA ASP A 103 2.70 15.53 16.82
C ASP A 103 1.24 15.54 17.30
N LYS A 104 0.35 16.29 16.62
CA LYS A 104 -1.06 16.43 17.01
C LYS A 104 -1.90 15.31 16.39
N GLU A 105 -2.56 14.50 17.23
CA GLU A 105 -3.60 13.56 16.77
C GLU A 105 -4.82 14.34 16.26
N LEU A 106 -5.19 14.13 15.00
CA LEU A 106 -6.34 14.79 14.37
C LEU A 106 -7.61 13.95 14.49
N GLU A 107 -7.51 12.66 14.19
CA GLU A 107 -8.65 11.74 14.20
C GLU A 107 -8.16 10.32 14.47
N SER A 108 -8.97 9.51 15.16
CA SER A 108 -8.70 8.08 15.32
C SER A 108 -9.94 7.25 15.03
N LYS A 109 -9.73 6.03 14.53
CA LYS A 109 -10.77 5.07 14.22
C LYS A 109 -10.42 3.70 14.75
N GLU A 110 -11.38 3.05 15.39
CA GLU A 110 -11.29 1.66 15.81
C GLU A 110 -11.75 0.76 14.65
N ILE A 111 -10.97 -0.29 14.39
CA ILE A 111 -11.18 -1.25 13.31
C ILE A 111 -11.41 -2.61 13.95
N SER A 112 -12.55 -3.22 13.65
CA SER A 112 -12.82 -4.59 14.07
C SER A 112 -12.43 -5.56 12.96
N ILE A 113 -11.64 -6.57 13.28
CA ILE A 113 -11.09 -7.54 12.32
C ILE A 113 -11.97 -8.81 12.35
N PRO A 114 -12.90 -8.99 11.39
CA PRO A 114 -13.88 -10.08 11.46
C PRO A 114 -13.32 -11.44 11.03
N GLN A 115 -12.26 -11.45 10.23
CA GLN A 115 -11.71 -12.66 9.62
C GLN A 115 -10.21 -12.55 9.38
N ASP A 116 -9.56 -13.68 9.12
CA ASP A 116 -8.16 -13.69 8.71
C ASP A 116 -8.00 -13.19 7.26
N ASN A 117 -6.82 -12.70 6.92
CA ASN A 117 -6.54 -12.03 5.64
C ASN A 117 -7.49 -10.86 5.36
N TYR A 118 -7.87 -10.13 6.41
CA TYR A 118 -8.80 -8.99 6.30
C TYR A 118 -8.11 -7.79 5.69
N ARG A 119 -8.84 -7.08 4.82
CA ARG A 119 -8.41 -5.81 4.25
C ARG A 119 -9.53 -4.80 4.36
N GLU A 120 -9.16 -3.57 4.73
CA GLU A 120 -10.11 -2.48 4.89
C GLU A 120 -9.53 -1.17 4.40
N GLU A 121 -10.34 -0.38 3.70
CA GLU A 121 -10.02 1.01 3.36
C GLU A 121 -10.67 1.95 4.37
N VAL A 122 -9.84 2.62 5.16
CA VAL A 122 -10.27 3.61 6.15
C VAL A 122 -10.04 5.02 5.60
N LYS A 123 -11.03 5.90 5.75
CA LYS A 123 -10.98 7.26 5.20
C LYS A 123 -11.05 8.29 6.34
N PHE A 124 -10.11 9.22 6.34
CA PHE A 124 -10.10 10.40 7.20
C PHE A 124 -10.47 11.66 6.43
N ARG A 125 -10.90 12.69 7.16
CA ARG A 125 -11.16 14.03 6.61
C ARG A 125 -10.61 15.07 7.56
N HIS A 126 -9.72 15.91 7.05
CA HIS A 126 -9.11 16.98 7.84
C HIS A 126 -9.16 18.29 7.05
N ALA A 127 -9.46 19.41 7.72
CA ALA A 127 -9.36 20.74 7.16
C ALA A 127 -8.14 21.43 7.78
N PRO A 128 -7.07 21.69 7.01
CA PRO A 128 -5.90 22.40 7.52
C PRO A 128 -6.25 23.84 7.87
N GLU A 129 -5.69 24.32 8.99
CA GLU A 129 -5.93 25.66 9.51
C GLU A 129 -4.90 26.68 9.00
N GLU A 130 -3.74 26.21 8.53
CA GLU A 130 -2.62 27.03 8.07
C GLU A 130 -2.17 26.62 6.67
N GLY A 131 -1.72 27.61 5.89
CA GLY A 131 -1.10 27.38 4.58
C GLY A 131 0.36 26.91 4.72
N GLY A 132 0.87 26.22 3.69
CA GLY A 132 2.23 25.71 3.65
C GLY A 132 2.30 24.21 3.42
N VAL A 133 3.43 23.59 3.71
CA VAL A 133 3.60 22.15 3.60
C VAL A 133 3.14 21.49 4.91
N GLY A 134 2.02 20.79 4.86
CA GLY A 134 1.52 19.97 5.98
C GLY A 134 2.19 18.60 5.99
N GLU A 135 2.77 18.23 7.12
CA GLU A 135 3.32 16.89 7.35
C GLU A 135 2.30 16.05 8.11
N TYR A 136 1.97 14.91 7.54
CA TYR A 136 0.96 14.01 8.08
C TYR A 136 1.52 12.61 8.27
N ARG A 137 1.00 11.91 9.27
CA ARG A 137 1.35 10.52 9.54
C ARG A 137 0.12 9.72 9.91
N VAL A 138 -0.04 8.55 9.28
CA VAL A 138 -1.03 7.54 9.65
C VAL A 138 -0.32 6.46 10.46
N VAL A 139 -0.87 6.08 11.60
CA VAL A 139 -0.31 5.06 12.48
C VAL A 139 -1.36 4.02 12.82
N LEU A 140 -1.00 2.76 12.63
CA LEU A 140 -1.78 1.60 13.05
C LEU A 140 -1.23 1.08 14.39
N SER A 141 -2.10 0.83 15.36
CA SER A 141 -1.70 0.41 16.70
C SER A 141 -2.76 -0.49 17.36
N GLY A 142 -2.46 -1.01 18.54
CA GLY A 142 -3.40 -1.78 19.36
C GLY A 142 -3.37 -3.29 19.10
N LEU A 143 -2.40 -3.79 18.35
CA LEU A 143 -2.17 -5.22 18.13
C LEU A 143 -0.85 -5.64 18.79
N GLU A 144 -0.86 -6.82 19.39
CA GLU A 144 0.29 -7.41 20.08
C GLU A 144 0.82 -8.62 19.30
N GLU A 145 2.05 -9.03 19.59
CA GLU A 145 2.72 -10.19 18.96
C GLU A 145 2.85 -10.08 17.43
N GLU A 146 3.08 -8.86 16.95
CA GLU A 146 3.29 -8.61 15.53
C GLU A 146 4.70 -9.05 15.09
N THR A 147 4.79 -9.65 13.92
CA THR A 147 6.07 -10.11 13.37
C THR A 147 6.85 -8.97 12.72
N PHE A 148 6.14 -7.99 12.16
CA PHE A 148 6.72 -6.83 11.47
C PHE A 148 6.01 -5.56 11.95
N ASP A 149 6.74 -4.64 12.56
CA ASP A 149 6.23 -3.37 13.09
C ASP A 149 6.58 -2.14 12.23
N ASN A 150 7.48 -2.31 11.27
CA ASN A 150 7.96 -1.23 10.42
C ASN A 150 6.97 -0.81 9.31
N ASN A 151 5.88 -1.53 9.12
CA ASN A 151 4.81 -1.27 8.15
C ASN A 151 3.53 -0.69 8.78
N ASN A 152 3.60 -0.32 10.07
CA ASN A 152 2.49 0.23 10.87
C ASN A 152 2.39 1.76 10.84
N ALA A 153 3.32 2.43 10.18
CA ALA A 153 3.30 3.87 10.03
C ALA A 153 3.53 4.27 8.57
N TRP A 154 2.85 5.34 8.15
CA TRP A 154 2.99 5.91 6.82
C TRP A 154 3.00 7.43 6.89
N GLU A 155 4.07 8.05 6.39
CA GLU A 155 4.24 9.50 6.35
C GLU A 155 3.94 10.02 4.94
N PHE A 156 3.32 11.20 4.86
CA PHE A 156 3.06 11.90 3.61
C PHE A 156 2.96 13.40 3.84
N GLN A 157 3.08 14.16 2.75
CA GLN A 157 2.98 15.61 2.77
C GLN A 157 1.85 16.06 1.85
N THR A 158 1.21 17.19 2.19
CA THR A 158 0.22 17.86 1.34
C THR A 158 0.50 19.36 1.38
N VAL A 159 0.58 19.97 0.21
CA VAL A 159 0.74 21.43 0.11
C VAL A 159 -0.61 22.11 0.29
N VAL A 160 -0.72 22.97 1.29
CA VAL A 160 -1.90 23.80 1.54
C VAL A 160 -1.65 25.17 0.96
N SER A 161 -2.31 25.49 -0.14
CA SER A 161 -2.18 26.79 -0.81
C SER A 161 -3.21 27.78 -0.28
N ASP A 162 -2.76 28.95 0.11
CA ASP A 162 -3.60 30.11 0.41
C ASP A 162 -3.82 31.01 -0.82
N ALA A 163 -3.16 30.68 -1.93
CA ALA A 163 -3.29 31.42 -3.17
C ALA A 163 -4.71 31.32 -3.73
N ARG A 164 -5.46 32.40 -3.64
CA ARG A 164 -6.78 32.52 -4.28
C ARG A 164 -6.61 32.82 -5.75
N THR A 165 -7.31 32.07 -6.60
CA THR A 165 -7.40 32.38 -8.02
C THR A 165 -8.25 33.67 -8.19
N ASN A 166 -7.63 34.73 -8.65
CA ASN A 166 -8.36 35.94 -9.01
C ASN A 166 -8.97 35.76 -10.40
N VAL A 167 -10.28 35.85 -10.50
CA VAL A 167 -11.01 35.77 -11.77
C VAL A 167 -11.45 37.18 -12.18
N LEU A 168 -10.97 37.65 -13.32
CA LEU A 168 -11.45 38.88 -13.92
C LEU A 168 -12.61 38.54 -14.87
N LEU A 169 -13.82 38.96 -14.50
CA LEU A 169 -15.02 38.81 -15.33
C LEU A 169 -15.29 40.10 -16.12
N ILE A 170 -15.15 40.02 -17.44
CA ILE A 170 -15.42 41.15 -18.34
C ILE A 170 -16.67 40.84 -19.17
N ASP A 171 -17.68 41.69 -19.06
CA ASP A 171 -18.88 41.61 -19.88
C ASP A 171 -19.20 43.01 -20.44
N ARG A 172 -19.72 43.05 -21.68
CA ARG A 172 -20.10 44.29 -22.34
C ARG A 172 -21.37 44.90 -21.74
N HIS A 173 -22.28 44.08 -21.29
CA HIS A 173 -23.53 44.46 -20.66
C HIS A 173 -23.83 43.53 -19.48
N PRO A 174 -24.09 44.10 -18.27
CA PRO A 174 -24.37 43.26 -17.09
C PRO A 174 -25.70 42.54 -17.27
N ARG A 175 -25.62 41.30 -17.73
CA ARG A 175 -26.73 40.36 -17.86
C ARG A 175 -26.95 39.62 -16.56
N TRP A 176 -28.01 38.77 -16.50
CA TRP A 176 -28.26 37.93 -15.34
C TRP A 176 -27.13 36.92 -15.11
N GLU A 177 -26.51 36.41 -16.21
CA GLU A 177 -25.35 35.50 -16.17
C GLU A 177 -24.15 36.13 -15.46
N PHE A 178 -23.86 37.43 -15.72
CA PHE A 178 -22.79 38.17 -15.02
C PHE A 178 -23.04 38.23 -13.51
N ARG A 179 -24.29 38.47 -13.09
CA ARG A 179 -24.64 38.48 -11.66
C ARG A 179 -24.49 37.11 -11.04
N TYR A 180 -24.89 36.08 -11.78
CA TYR A 180 -24.77 34.68 -11.33
C TYR A 180 -23.30 34.28 -11.15
N LEU A 181 -22.44 34.54 -12.16
CA LEU A 181 -21.00 34.21 -12.10
C LEU A 181 -20.29 35.02 -11.02
N ARG A 182 -20.59 36.33 -10.84
CA ARG A 182 -20.04 37.12 -9.77
C ARG A 182 -20.35 36.58 -8.36
N ASN A 183 -21.51 35.94 -8.21
CA ASN A 183 -21.90 35.38 -6.91
C ASN A 183 -21.39 33.96 -6.71
N LEU A 184 -20.89 33.30 -7.77
CA LEU A 184 -20.30 31.96 -7.73
C LEU A 184 -18.83 32.00 -7.30
N PHE A 185 -18.10 33.06 -7.67
CA PHE A 185 -16.70 33.33 -7.34
C PHE A 185 -16.57 34.41 -6.25
#